data_bf45d46063b10592bb8b92f7266db73b
#
_entry.id   bf45d46063b10592bb8b92f7266db73b
#
_cell.length_a   1.000
_cell.length_b   1.000
_cell.length_c   1.000
_cell.angle_alpha   90.00
_cell.angle_beta   90.00
_cell.angle_gamma   90.00
#
_symmetry.space_group_name_H-M   'P 1'
#
loop_
_entity.id
_entity.type
_entity.pdbx_description
1 polymer ?
#
loop_
_entity_poly.entity_id
_entity_poly.type
_entity_poly.pdbx_seq_one_letter_code
_entity_poly.pdbx_strand_id
1 'polypeptide(L)'
;QLLWLRKEVTLSKEALGEDLILHLGKVMTGDVTYFNGVEVGRERWDGVRSYRVPAKLLRKGKNVIAVRLLSEWGNGRLGDEASDPYLHSADNQVRISLKGQWKYNGEIEPKLPVGRGYSNNITCMYNTKIAPLLPYGIRGFLWYQGEGNSGQPELYKQLQPTMITDWRIRFEQGYLPFLLVQLPNISGGSCQYFREAQAESLQLPNVGMAVSIDVGDPYDIHPNNKKPVGERLYPVSYTHLTLP
;
A
#
# COMPACT_ATOMS: atom_id res chain seq x y z
N GLN A 1 -13.08 0.89 8.42
CA GLN A 1 -13.82 0.03 9.36
C GLN A 1 -12.89 -0.46 10.45
N LEU A 2 -13.43 -0.58 11.69
CA LEU A 2 -12.77 -1.28 12.78
C LEU A 2 -13.48 -2.62 12.98
N LEU A 3 -12.69 -3.69 13.06
CA LEU A 3 -13.20 -5.05 13.18
C LEU A 3 -12.35 -5.82 14.18
N TRP A 4 -12.99 -6.45 15.15
CA TRP A 4 -12.33 -7.38 16.06
C TRP A 4 -12.51 -8.81 15.55
N LEU A 5 -11.39 -9.49 15.39
CA LEU A 5 -11.32 -10.91 15.10
C LEU A 5 -10.83 -11.67 16.32
N ARG A 6 -11.39 -12.85 16.56
CA ARG A 6 -11.02 -13.67 17.70
C ARG A 6 -10.94 -15.15 17.30
N LYS A 7 -9.84 -15.78 17.73
CA LYS A 7 -9.60 -17.23 17.57
C LYS A 7 -9.21 -17.82 18.90
N GLU A 8 -9.81 -18.97 19.24
CA GLU A 8 -9.36 -19.80 20.35
C GLU A 8 -8.39 -20.85 19.81
N VAL A 9 -7.30 -21.08 20.51
CA VAL A 9 -6.30 -22.09 20.19
C VAL A 9 -5.96 -22.88 21.44
N THR A 10 -5.84 -24.19 21.29
CA THR A 10 -5.48 -25.09 22.41
C THR A 10 -3.99 -25.42 22.29
N LEU A 11 -3.24 -25.10 23.35
CA LEU A 11 -1.83 -25.43 23.42
C LEU A 11 -1.61 -26.67 24.30
N SER A 12 -0.76 -27.57 23.83
CA SER A 12 -0.27 -28.70 24.58
C SER A 12 0.86 -28.29 25.54
N LYS A 13 1.30 -29.16 26.44
CA LYS A 13 2.37 -28.87 27.38
C LYS A 13 3.70 -28.59 26.66
N GLU A 14 3.93 -29.29 25.58
CA GLU A 14 5.15 -29.18 24.76
C GLU A 14 5.32 -27.82 24.11
N ALA A 15 4.22 -27.09 23.87
CA ALA A 15 4.22 -25.75 23.29
C ALA A 15 4.55 -24.63 24.30
N LEU A 16 4.79 -24.95 25.60
CA LEU A 16 4.93 -23.93 26.66
C LEU A 16 6.38 -23.58 27.02
N GLY A 17 7.34 -24.28 26.46
CA GLY A 17 8.75 -24.18 26.89
C GLY A 17 9.50 -22.96 26.37
N GLU A 18 9.00 -22.32 25.32
CA GLU A 18 9.65 -21.23 24.61
C GLU A 18 8.65 -20.24 24.00
N ASP A 19 9.19 -19.15 23.49
CA ASP A 19 8.36 -18.17 22.77
C ASP A 19 7.86 -18.76 21.47
N LEU A 20 6.62 -18.44 21.12
CA LEU A 20 6.06 -18.78 19.83
C LEU A 20 6.03 -17.55 18.90
N ILE A 21 5.96 -17.80 17.62
CA ILE A 21 5.74 -16.79 16.59
C ILE A 21 4.33 -16.95 16.06
N LEU A 22 3.52 -15.90 16.16
CA LEU A 22 2.19 -15.83 15.59
C LEU A 22 2.32 -15.23 14.18
N HIS A 23 2.20 -16.08 13.18
CA HIS A 23 2.12 -15.68 11.78
C HIS A 23 0.66 -15.51 11.39
N LEU A 24 0.26 -14.30 10.98
CA LEU A 24 -1.09 -13.98 10.56
C LEU A 24 -1.26 -13.91 9.04
N GLY A 25 -0.16 -14.03 8.28
CA GLY A 25 -0.17 -13.76 6.85
C GLY A 25 -0.33 -12.28 6.52
N LYS A 26 -0.77 -11.98 5.31
CA LYS A 26 -0.98 -10.60 4.85
C LYS A 26 -2.18 -9.97 5.55
N VAL A 27 -2.00 -8.79 6.11
CA VAL A 27 -3.07 -8.00 6.74
C VAL A 27 -3.22 -6.68 6.00
N MET A 28 -4.46 -6.33 5.68
CA MET A 28 -4.88 -5.04 5.12
C MET A 28 -5.74 -4.30 6.16
N THR A 29 -5.51 -3.09 6.53
CA THR A 29 -4.44 -2.12 6.28
C THR A 29 -3.52 -2.07 7.49
N GLY A 30 -4.10 -2.20 8.69
CA GLY A 30 -3.38 -2.17 9.95
C GLY A 30 -4.02 -3.10 10.97
N ASP A 31 -3.24 -3.46 11.98
CA ASP A 31 -3.73 -4.27 13.09
C ASP A 31 -3.08 -3.91 14.42
N VAL A 32 -3.76 -4.32 15.49
CA VAL A 32 -3.20 -4.49 16.83
C VAL A 32 -3.57 -5.90 17.26
N THR A 33 -2.59 -6.71 17.53
CA THR A 33 -2.76 -8.13 17.82
C THR A 33 -2.44 -8.43 19.27
N TYR A 34 -3.32 -9.21 19.88
CA TYR A 34 -3.27 -9.59 21.29
C TYR A 34 -3.23 -11.11 21.44
N PHE A 35 -2.46 -11.57 22.42
CA PHE A 35 -2.46 -12.95 22.87
C PHE A 35 -2.83 -13.00 24.36
N ASN A 36 -3.90 -13.70 24.69
CA ASN A 36 -4.48 -13.76 26.06
C ASN A 36 -4.70 -12.37 26.69
N GLY A 37 -5.11 -11.39 25.88
CA GLY A 37 -5.40 -10.02 26.30
C GLY A 37 -4.19 -9.10 26.39
N VAL A 38 -2.98 -9.59 26.16
CA VAL A 38 -1.75 -8.79 26.13
C VAL A 38 -1.38 -8.51 24.67
N GLU A 39 -1.09 -7.25 24.35
CA GLU A 39 -0.61 -6.87 23.03
C GLU A 39 0.75 -7.53 22.73
N VAL A 40 0.83 -8.19 21.58
CA VAL A 40 2.03 -8.86 21.10
C VAL A 40 2.62 -8.21 19.84
N GLY A 41 1.85 -7.36 19.18
CA GLY A 41 2.32 -6.58 18.04
C GLY A 41 1.27 -5.69 17.44
N ARG A 42 1.76 -4.69 16.70
CA ARG A 42 0.94 -3.79 15.87
C ARG A 42 1.71 -3.38 14.65
N GLU A 43 1.01 -3.18 13.56
CA GLU A 43 1.58 -2.66 12.33
C GLU A 43 0.52 -1.84 11.59
N ARG A 44 0.98 -0.84 10.86
CA ARG A 44 0.15 -0.05 9.98
C ARG A 44 0.62 -0.29 8.55
N TRP A 45 -0.25 -0.21 7.59
CA TRP A 45 -0.03 -0.53 6.19
C TRP A 45 -0.09 -2.03 5.88
N ASP A 46 -0.28 -2.31 4.62
CA ASP A 46 -0.38 -3.68 4.11
C ASP A 46 0.95 -4.43 4.27
N GLY A 47 0.87 -5.66 4.70
CA GLY A 47 2.07 -6.49 4.81
C GLY A 47 1.84 -7.77 5.58
N VAL A 48 2.84 -8.64 5.53
CA VAL A 48 2.84 -9.91 6.27
C VAL A 48 3.13 -9.65 7.74
N ARG A 49 2.34 -10.26 8.62
CA ARG A 49 2.47 -10.13 10.07
C ARG A 49 3.06 -11.39 10.69
N SER A 50 4.09 -11.18 11.47
CA SER A 50 4.68 -12.22 12.31
C SER A 50 5.07 -11.59 13.65
N TYR A 51 4.39 -11.98 14.73
CA TYR A 51 4.57 -11.41 16.05
C TYR A 51 5.10 -12.44 17.03
N ARG A 52 6.11 -12.05 17.83
CA ARG A 52 6.60 -12.88 18.93
C ARG A 52 5.58 -12.92 20.05
N VAL A 53 5.21 -14.12 20.48
CA VAL A 53 4.37 -14.40 21.64
C VAL A 53 5.25 -14.92 22.75
N PRO A 54 5.57 -14.13 23.79
CA PRO A 54 6.42 -14.56 24.91
C PRO A 54 5.88 -15.79 25.62
N ALA A 55 6.73 -16.72 26.00
CA ALA A 55 6.39 -17.96 26.72
C ALA A 55 5.54 -17.73 27.96
N LYS A 56 5.78 -16.62 28.68
CA LYS A 56 5.01 -16.23 29.87
C LYS A 56 3.52 -15.97 29.62
N LEU A 57 3.12 -15.75 28.36
CA LEU A 57 1.71 -15.53 27.96
C LEU A 57 1.02 -16.84 27.60
N LEU A 58 1.77 -17.91 27.35
CA LEU A 58 1.23 -19.20 26.92
C LEU A 58 0.63 -19.95 28.11
N ARG A 59 -0.52 -20.58 27.88
CA ARG A 59 -1.24 -21.37 28.89
C ARG A 59 -1.52 -22.77 28.35
N LYS A 60 -1.35 -23.80 29.17
CA LYS A 60 -1.81 -25.14 28.81
C LYS A 60 -3.32 -25.10 28.56
N GLY A 61 -3.79 -25.69 27.47
CA GLY A 61 -5.18 -25.69 27.09
C GLY A 61 -5.55 -24.40 26.33
N LYS A 62 -6.66 -23.82 26.68
CA LYS A 62 -7.29 -22.72 25.94
C LYS A 62 -6.49 -21.41 26.02
N ASN A 63 -6.16 -20.87 24.87
CA ASN A 63 -5.59 -19.52 24.68
C ASN A 63 -6.46 -18.75 23.69
N VAL A 64 -6.34 -17.43 23.70
CA VAL A 64 -7.15 -16.54 22.86
C VAL A 64 -6.22 -15.59 22.10
N ILE A 65 -6.38 -15.59 20.79
CA ILE A 65 -5.82 -14.59 19.88
C ILE A 65 -6.93 -13.61 19.55
N ALA A 66 -6.67 -12.32 19.70
CA ALA A 66 -7.57 -11.27 19.26
C ALA A 66 -6.82 -10.30 18.35
N VAL A 67 -7.42 -9.95 17.22
CA VAL A 67 -6.86 -9.01 16.26
C VAL A 67 -7.85 -7.86 16.09
N ARG A 68 -7.43 -6.67 16.45
CA ARG A 68 -8.12 -5.43 16.16
C ARG A 68 -7.67 -4.97 14.78
N LEU A 69 -8.49 -5.20 13.79
CA LEU A 69 -8.18 -4.87 12.40
C LEU A 69 -8.72 -3.48 12.05
N LEU A 70 -7.85 -2.64 11.50
CA LEU A 70 -8.23 -1.38 10.88
C LEU A 70 -8.20 -1.57 9.36
N SER A 71 -9.36 -1.49 8.72
CA SER A 71 -9.46 -1.45 7.27
C SER A 71 -9.81 -0.03 6.82
N GLU A 72 -8.85 0.64 6.21
CA GLU A 72 -9.04 1.97 5.60
C GLU A 72 -9.56 1.83 4.16
N TRP A 73 -9.24 0.70 3.51
CA TRP A 73 -9.58 0.41 2.12
C TRP A 73 -10.23 -0.98 2.01
N GLY A 74 -11.34 -1.06 1.29
CA GLY A 74 -11.99 -2.34 1.01
C GLY A 74 -12.55 -3.07 2.24
N ASN A 75 -12.60 -4.40 2.15
CA ASN A 75 -13.30 -5.26 3.12
C ASN A 75 -12.45 -5.73 4.30
N GLY A 76 -11.22 -5.27 4.44
CA GLY A 76 -10.27 -5.79 5.42
C GLY A 76 -9.91 -7.26 5.15
N ARG A 77 -8.65 -7.63 5.34
CA ARG A 77 -8.17 -8.98 5.07
C ARG A 77 -7.21 -9.45 6.15
N LEU A 78 -7.36 -10.69 6.55
CA LEU A 78 -6.43 -11.42 7.41
C LEU A 78 -6.03 -12.71 6.70
N GLY A 79 -4.73 -12.87 6.44
CA GLY A 79 -4.20 -13.97 5.64
C GLY A 79 -4.27 -13.70 4.13
N ASP A 80 -3.64 -14.54 3.36
CA ASP A 80 -3.71 -14.58 1.89
C ASP A 80 -3.91 -16.02 1.41
N GLU A 81 -4.09 -16.19 0.09
CA GLU A 81 -4.29 -17.52 -0.50
C GLU A 81 -3.06 -18.41 -0.38
N ALA A 82 -1.88 -17.84 -0.16
CA ALA A 82 -0.62 -18.57 -0.08
C ALA A 82 -0.26 -18.99 1.35
N SER A 83 -0.78 -18.32 2.38
CA SER A 83 -0.43 -18.59 3.77
C SER A 83 -1.60 -18.43 4.73
N ASP A 84 -2.10 -19.56 5.21
CA ASP A 84 -3.02 -19.59 6.35
C ASP A 84 -2.31 -19.13 7.63
N PRO A 85 -2.97 -18.44 8.56
CA PRO A 85 -2.40 -18.10 9.86
C PRO A 85 -1.99 -19.33 10.67
N TYR A 86 -0.88 -19.23 11.38
CA TYR A 86 -0.38 -20.30 12.26
C TYR A 86 0.47 -19.78 13.41
N LEU A 87 0.62 -20.59 14.46
CA LEU A 87 1.61 -20.42 15.53
C LEU A 87 2.74 -21.42 15.32
N HIS A 88 3.99 -21.00 15.54
CA HIS A 88 5.13 -21.93 15.49
C HIS A 88 6.24 -21.55 16.48
N SER A 89 7.05 -22.53 16.87
CA SER A 89 8.32 -22.32 17.56
C SER A 89 9.41 -21.84 16.59
N ALA A 90 10.49 -21.25 17.11
CA ALA A 90 11.59 -20.76 16.28
C ALA A 90 12.23 -21.88 15.42
N ASP A 91 12.30 -23.08 15.97
CA ASP A 91 12.83 -24.29 15.29
C ASP A 91 11.78 -25.04 14.45
N ASN A 92 10.52 -24.55 14.40
CA ASN A 92 9.38 -25.20 13.76
C ASN A 92 8.98 -26.60 14.27
N GLN A 93 9.47 -27.02 15.43
CA GLN A 93 9.07 -28.29 16.05
C GLN A 93 7.60 -28.22 16.52
N VAL A 94 7.17 -27.05 16.98
CA VAL A 94 5.76 -26.76 17.25
C VAL A 94 5.20 -25.95 16.09
N ARG A 95 4.14 -26.45 15.45
CA ARG A 95 3.40 -25.73 14.43
C ARG A 95 1.92 -26.01 14.56
N ILE A 96 1.15 -24.96 14.81
CA ILE A 96 -0.30 -25.05 15.08
C ILE A 96 -1.04 -24.19 14.08
N SER A 97 -1.84 -24.81 13.24
CA SER A 97 -2.67 -24.11 12.26
C SER A 97 -3.77 -23.29 12.95
N LEU A 98 -3.97 -22.09 12.48
CA LEU A 98 -5.07 -21.20 12.88
C LEU A 98 -6.13 -21.08 11.77
N LYS A 99 -6.05 -21.94 10.76
CA LYS A 99 -7.03 -22.03 9.68
C LYS A 99 -8.45 -22.25 10.21
N GLY A 100 -9.44 -21.93 9.38
CA GLY A 100 -10.86 -22.13 9.68
C GLY A 100 -11.51 -20.89 10.29
N GLN A 101 -12.63 -21.08 10.99
CA GLN A 101 -13.48 -19.99 11.42
C GLN A 101 -12.84 -19.12 12.51
N TRP A 102 -12.95 -17.80 12.33
CA TRP A 102 -12.69 -16.77 13.31
C TRP A 102 -14.01 -16.11 13.68
N LYS A 103 -14.23 -15.85 14.95
CA LYS A 103 -15.33 -15.00 15.38
C LYS A 103 -14.97 -13.55 15.06
N TYR A 104 -15.95 -12.76 14.66
CA TYR A 104 -15.74 -11.33 14.38
C TYR A 104 -16.83 -10.47 15.02
N ASN A 105 -16.49 -9.22 15.32
CA ASN A 105 -17.43 -8.21 15.74
C ASN A 105 -16.93 -6.81 15.32
N GLY A 106 -17.75 -6.07 14.61
CA GLY A 106 -17.48 -4.71 14.15
C GLY A 106 -18.14 -3.61 15.00
N GLU A 107 -18.84 -4.00 16.09
CA GLU A 107 -19.62 -3.07 16.91
C GLU A 107 -19.05 -2.87 18.33
N ILE A 108 -17.87 -3.46 18.61
CA ILE A 108 -17.24 -3.36 19.94
C ILE A 108 -16.77 -1.92 20.23
N GLU A 109 -16.33 -1.23 19.20
CA GLU A 109 -15.85 0.14 19.30
C GLU A 109 -16.82 1.11 18.62
N PRO A 110 -16.90 2.37 19.08
CA PRO A 110 -17.64 3.39 18.36
C PRO A 110 -17.20 3.43 16.90
N LYS A 111 -18.17 3.62 16.01
CA LYS A 111 -17.84 3.86 14.59
C LYS A 111 -16.85 5.00 14.53
N LEU A 112 -15.73 4.77 13.86
CA LEU A 112 -14.80 5.86 13.57
C LEU A 112 -15.58 6.99 12.91
N PRO A 113 -15.35 8.23 13.30
CA PRO A 113 -15.93 9.35 12.57
C PRO A 113 -15.56 9.15 11.12
N VAL A 114 -16.54 9.22 10.23
CA VAL A 114 -16.32 9.19 8.79
C VAL A 114 -15.39 10.36 8.54
N GLY A 115 -14.11 10.07 8.39
CA GLY A 115 -13.13 11.08 8.05
C GLY A 115 -13.66 11.75 6.78
N ARG A 116 -13.87 13.05 6.81
CA ARG A 116 -14.12 13.78 5.57
C ARG A 116 -12.91 13.47 4.72
N GLY A 117 -13.12 12.73 3.63
CA GLY A 117 -12.04 12.38 2.71
C GLY A 117 -11.51 13.65 2.06
N TYR A 118 -10.70 14.40 2.79
CA TYR A 118 -10.10 15.64 2.29
C TYR A 118 -9.37 15.44 0.97
N SER A 119 -8.83 14.23 0.76
CA SER A 119 -8.21 13.83 -0.50
C SER A 119 -9.17 13.90 -1.71
N ASN A 120 -10.48 13.73 -1.48
CA ASN A 120 -11.49 13.76 -2.53
C ASN A 120 -12.17 15.12 -2.68
N ASN A 121 -11.80 16.11 -1.88
CA ASN A 121 -12.29 17.47 -2.03
C ASN A 121 -11.44 18.23 -3.05
N ILE A 122 -12.12 18.98 -3.91
CA ILE A 122 -11.49 19.82 -4.93
C ILE A 122 -10.45 20.73 -4.26
N THR A 123 -9.26 20.81 -4.82
CA THR A 123 -8.11 21.63 -4.39
C THR A 123 -7.46 21.27 -3.05
N CYS A 124 -8.06 20.42 -2.21
CA CYS A 124 -7.47 20.09 -0.90
C CYS A 124 -6.06 19.53 -1.01
N MET A 125 -5.84 18.57 -1.89
CA MET A 125 -4.51 17.97 -2.09
C MET A 125 -3.51 19.00 -2.62
N TYR A 126 -3.92 19.82 -3.57
CA TYR A 126 -3.09 20.89 -4.07
C TYR A 126 -2.71 21.88 -2.94
N ASN A 127 -3.69 22.42 -2.23
CA ASN A 127 -3.46 23.44 -1.20
C ASN A 127 -2.61 22.94 -0.04
N THR A 128 -2.68 21.65 0.28
CA THR A 128 -1.97 21.07 1.44
C THR A 128 -0.64 20.42 1.09
N LYS A 129 -0.43 20.01 -0.16
CA LYS A 129 0.76 19.25 -0.57
C LYS A 129 1.63 19.94 -1.59
N ILE A 130 1.04 20.72 -2.50
CA ILE A 130 1.76 21.35 -3.61
C ILE A 130 1.98 22.84 -3.34
N ALA A 131 0.94 23.57 -3.00
CA ALA A 131 1.04 25.02 -2.78
C ALA A 131 2.13 25.42 -1.76
N PRO A 132 2.36 24.71 -0.65
CA PRO A 132 3.45 25.02 0.27
C PRO A 132 4.86 24.84 -0.32
N LEU A 133 4.99 24.13 -1.44
CA LEU A 133 6.27 23.89 -2.11
C LEU A 133 6.58 24.91 -3.23
N LEU A 134 5.63 25.77 -3.60
CA LEU A 134 5.78 26.67 -4.75
C LEU A 134 7.03 27.57 -4.72
N PRO A 135 7.51 28.08 -3.55
CA PRO A 135 8.72 28.88 -3.55
C PRO A 135 10.01 28.05 -3.67
N TYR A 136 9.92 26.73 -3.68
CA TYR A 136 11.10 25.86 -3.73
C TYR A 136 11.68 25.80 -5.15
N GLY A 137 12.98 26.04 -5.29
CA GLY A 137 13.70 25.78 -6.54
C GLY A 137 13.82 24.28 -6.81
N ILE A 138 13.25 23.81 -7.91
CA ILE A 138 13.28 22.41 -8.32
C ILE A 138 13.85 22.24 -9.72
N ARG A 139 14.34 21.05 -10.06
CA ARG A 139 14.85 20.72 -11.39
C ARG A 139 13.81 20.09 -12.30
N GLY A 140 12.69 19.61 -11.76
CA GLY A 140 11.64 18.93 -12.50
C GLY A 140 10.81 18.03 -11.60
N PHE A 141 9.91 17.30 -12.21
CA PHE A 141 8.98 16.39 -11.53
C PHE A 141 9.19 14.95 -12.00
N LEU A 142 9.18 14.02 -11.04
CA LEU A 142 9.02 12.59 -11.32
C LEU A 142 7.58 12.22 -10.97
N TRP A 143 6.81 11.79 -11.96
CA TRP A 143 5.38 11.49 -11.78
C TRP A 143 5.09 10.02 -12.02
N TYR A 144 4.80 9.31 -10.96
CA TYR A 144 4.40 7.90 -10.98
C TYR A 144 3.04 7.75 -10.31
N GLN A 145 1.98 7.85 -11.08
CA GLN A 145 0.58 7.80 -10.61
C GLN A 145 -0.32 7.44 -11.80
N GLY A 146 -1.51 6.93 -11.49
CA GLY A 146 -2.55 6.70 -12.51
C GLY A 146 -3.55 5.62 -12.13
N GLU A 147 -3.24 4.78 -11.17
CA GLU A 147 -4.03 3.60 -10.79
C GLU A 147 -5.48 3.98 -10.43
N GLY A 148 -5.65 5.02 -9.61
CA GLY A 148 -6.97 5.53 -9.23
C GLY A 148 -7.78 6.15 -10.38
N ASN A 149 -7.12 6.41 -11.51
CA ASN A 149 -7.74 6.98 -12.72
C ASN A 149 -7.88 5.97 -13.85
N SER A 150 -7.39 4.74 -13.67
CA SER A 150 -7.29 3.73 -14.75
C SER A 150 -8.63 3.37 -15.41
N GLY A 151 -9.73 3.53 -14.68
CA GLY A 151 -11.09 3.38 -15.20
C GLY A 151 -11.60 4.56 -16.06
N GLN A 152 -10.85 5.65 -16.18
CA GLN A 152 -11.25 6.88 -16.87
C GLN A 152 -10.13 7.41 -17.79
N PRO A 153 -9.65 6.63 -18.77
CA PRO A 153 -8.53 7.01 -19.62
C PRO A 153 -8.80 8.28 -20.43
N GLU A 154 -9.99 8.46 -20.96
CA GLU A 154 -10.35 9.65 -21.75
C GLU A 154 -10.30 10.95 -20.92
N LEU A 155 -10.73 10.88 -19.67
CA LEU A 155 -10.58 12.01 -18.75
C LEU A 155 -9.11 12.28 -18.41
N TYR A 156 -8.31 11.24 -18.25
CA TYR A 156 -6.89 11.36 -17.91
C TYR A 156 -6.06 12.01 -19.02
N LYS A 157 -6.41 11.80 -20.29
CA LYS A 157 -5.83 12.52 -21.44
C LYS A 157 -5.89 14.04 -21.30
N GLN A 158 -6.89 14.54 -20.58
CA GLN A 158 -7.05 15.96 -20.30
C GLN A 158 -6.42 16.37 -18.96
N LEU A 159 -6.60 15.56 -17.92
CA LEU A 159 -6.17 15.90 -16.56
C LEU A 159 -4.65 15.98 -16.45
N GLN A 160 -3.91 15.02 -17.00
CA GLN A 160 -2.45 14.98 -16.85
C GLN A 160 -1.77 16.16 -17.57
N PRO A 161 -2.05 16.48 -18.84
CA PRO A 161 -1.49 17.67 -19.48
C PRO A 161 -1.87 18.97 -18.78
N THR A 162 -3.13 19.06 -18.30
CA THR A 162 -3.61 20.22 -17.54
C THR A 162 -2.82 20.40 -16.25
N MET A 163 -2.62 19.34 -15.49
CA MET A 163 -1.82 19.37 -14.26
C MET A 163 -0.37 19.80 -14.53
N ILE A 164 0.26 19.26 -15.56
CA ILE A 164 1.63 19.61 -15.96
C ILE A 164 1.73 21.10 -16.26
N THR A 165 0.78 21.61 -17.02
CA THR A 165 0.73 23.04 -17.41
C THR A 165 0.47 23.92 -16.20
N ASP A 166 -0.51 23.58 -15.36
CA ASP A 166 -0.85 24.35 -14.15
C ASP A 166 0.34 24.40 -13.17
N TRP A 167 1.01 23.29 -12.94
CA TRP A 167 2.15 23.28 -12.02
C TRP A 167 3.32 24.10 -12.57
N ARG A 168 3.61 24.05 -13.86
CA ARG A 168 4.63 24.92 -14.48
C ARG A 168 4.33 26.40 -14.28
N ILE A 169 3.08 26.79 -14.50
CA ILE A 169 2.64 28.17 -14.28
C ILE A 169 2.86 28.57 -12.81
N ARG A 170 2.45 27.72 -11.86
CA ARG A 170 2.50 28.06 -10.45
C ARG A 170 3.89 28.02 -9.83
N PHE A 171 4.78 27.17 -10.32
CA PHE A 171 6.17 27.15 -9.87
C PHE A 171 6.99 28.30 -10.46
N GLU A 172 6.54 28.96 -11.53
CA GLU A 172 7.18 30.12 -12.17
C GLU A 172 8.67 29.90 -12.52
N GLN A 173 9.06 28.64 -12.81
CA GLN A 173 10.43 28.26 -13.15
C GLN A 173 10.54 27.79 -14.63
N GLY A 174 9.66 28.28 -15.49
CA GLY A 174 9.65 27.96 -16.92
C GLY A 174 9.13 26.56 -17.22
N TYR A 175 9.62 25.99 -18.31
CA TYR A 175 9.20 24.64 -18.77
C TYR A 175 9.88 23.53 -17.97
N LEU A 176 9.61 23.45 -16.69
CA LEU A 176 10.14 22.40 -15.83
C LEU A 176 9.88 21.01 -16.45
N PRO A 177 10.88 20.13 -16.52
CA PRO A 177 10.70 18.77 -17.00
C PRO A 177 9.72 17.97 -16.16
N PHE A 178 8.87 17.19 -16.85
CA PHE A 178 8.05 16.16 -16.24
C PHE A 178 8.46 14.79 -16.78
N LEU A 179 8.94 13.94 -15.89
CA LEU A 179 9.35 12.58 -16.22
C LEU A 179 8.29 11.63 -15.70
N LEU A 180 7.51 11.10 -16.62
CA LEU A 180 6.37 10.24 -16.33
C LEU A 180 6.81 8.78 -16.23
N VAL A 181 6.17 8.02 -15.36
CA VAL A 181 6.25 6.56 -15.35
C VAL A 181 4.94 6.01 -15.88
N GLN A 182 5.00 5.32 -17.00
CA GLN A 182 3.85 4.60 -17.55
C GLN A 182 3.49 3.45 -16.61
N LEU A 183 2.20 3.26 -16.30
CA LEU A 183 1.75 2.23 -15.37
C LEU A 183 2.20 0.83 -15.80
N PRO A 184 2.68 0.02 -14.85
CA PRO A 184 3.04 -1.37 -15.09
C PRO A 184 1.83 -2.23 -15.41
N ASN A 185 2.07 -3.48 -15.75
CA ASN A 185 1.01 -4.46 -15.91
C ASN A 185 0.45 -4.90 -14.56
N ILE A 186 -0.87 -4.98 -14.46
CA ILE A 186 -1.59 -5.52 -13.30
C ILE A 186 -2.75 -6.39 -13.78
N SER A 187 -2.99 -7.51 -13.13
CA SER A 187 -4.08 -8.41 -13.49
C SER A 187 -5.45 -7.77 -13.23
N GLY A 188 -6.38 -7.98 -14.16
CA GLY A 188 -7.78 -7.53 -14.03
C GLY A 188 -8.06 -6.06 -14.35
N GLY A 189 -7.07 -5.30 -14.83
CA GLY A 189 -7.25 -3.90 -15.20
C GLY A 189 -7.15 -3.61 -16.70
N SER A 190 -7.86 -2.59 -17.19
CA SER A 190 -7.79 -2.09 -18.57
C SER A 190 -6.61 -1.13 -18.76
N CYS A 191 -5.41 -1.52 -18.28
CA CYS A 191 -4.26 -0.63 -18.23
C CYS A 191 -3.74 -0.21 -19.61
N GLN A 192 -4.06 -0.93 -20.71
CA GLN A 192 -3.59 -0.59 -22.04
C GLN A 192 -4.10 0.78 -22.51
N TYR A 193 -5.40 1.05 -22.41
CA TYR A 193 -5.98 2.34 -22.79
C TYR A 193 -5.51 3.48 -21.89
N PHE A 194 -5.28 3.16 -20.62
CA PHE A 194 -4.76 4.15 -19.71
C PHE A 194 -3.29 4.49 -19.98
N ARG A 195 -2.47 3.52 -20.37
CA ARG A 195 -1.08 3.78 -20.81
C ARG A 195 -1.02 4.65 -22.05
N GLU A 196 -1.95 4.46 -22.99
CA GLU A 196 -2.09 5.35 -24.15
C GLU A 196 -2.47 6.77 -23.70
N ALA A 197 -3.40 6.89 -22.76
CA ALA A 197 -3.78 8.18 -22.19
C ALA A 197 -2.61 8.90 -21.51
N GLN A 198 -1.76 8.17 -20.80
CA GLN A 198 -0.54 8.75 -20.23
C GLN A 198 0.43 9.27 -21.33
N ALA A 199 0.54 8.56 -22.46
CA ALA A 199 1.41 8.92 -23.55
C ALA A 199 1.00 10.23 -24.27
N GLU A 200 -0.26 10.64 -24.19
CA GLU A 200 -0.72 11.92 -24.76
C GLU A 200 0.04 13.13 -24.19
N SER A 201 0.50 13.05 -22.94
CA SER A 201 1.29 14.14 -22.35
C SER A 201 2.66 14.34 -22.98
N LEU A 202 3.16 13.37 -23.78
CA LEU A 202 4.42 13.51 -24.51
C LEU A 202 4.39 14.58 -25.63
N GLN A 203 3.20 15.06 -25.97
CA GLN A 203 3.04 16.18 -26.90
C GLN A 203 3.46 17.52 -26.27
N LEU A 204 3.53 17.60 -24.95
CA LEU A 204 4.00 18.80 -24.26
C LEU A 204 5.53 18.88 -24.28
N PRO A 205 6.10 20.09 -24.41
CA PRO A 205 7.55 20.26 -24.35
C PRO A 205 8.10 19.81 -22.97
N ASN A 206 9.32 19.30 -22.94
CA ASN A 206 10.01 18.82 -21.75
C ASN A 206 9.21 17.78 -20.93
N VAL A 207 8.48 16.90 -21.59
CA VAL A 207 7.84 15.74 -21.00
C VAL A 207 8.46 14.50 -21.57
N GLY A 208 8.94 13.61 -20.71
CA GLY A 208 9.50 12.31 -21.07
C GLY A 208 8.81 11.20 -20.29
N MET A 209 8.91 9.95 -20.77
CA MET A 209 8.25 8.81 -20.14
C MET A 209 9.16 7.60 -20.07
N ALA A 210 9.21 6.98 -18.90
CA ALA A 210 9.78 5.67 -18.67
C ALA A 210 8.67 4.61 -18.72
N VAL A 211 8.85 3.60 -19.57
CA VAL A 211 7.95 2.45 -19.68
C VAL A 211 8.25 1.47 -18.56
N SER A 212 7.23 0.95 -17.87
CA SER A 212 7.39 0.01 -16.76
C SER A 212 6.52 -1.25 -16.87
N ILE A 213 6.01 -1.56 -18.04
CA ILE A 213 5.06 -2.65 -18.28
C ILE A 213 5.58 -4.02 -17.82
N ASP A 214 6.89 -4.24 -17.89
CA ASP A 214 7.58 -5.50 -17.58
C ASP A 214 8.16 -5.56 -16.16
N VAL A 215 8.02 -4.50 -15.37
CA VAL A 215 8.61 -4.42 -14.02
C VAL A 215 7.57 -4.29 -12.91
N GLY A 216 6.30 -4.43 -13.24
CA GLY A 216 5.21 -4.52 -12.28
C GLY A 216 5.07 -5.91 -11.67
N ASP A 217 4.19 -6.02 -10.70
CA ASP A 217 3.70 -7.29 -10.18
C ASP A 217 2.24 -7.45 -10.60
N PRO A 218 1.86 -8.53 -11.32
CA PRO A 218 0.48 -8.75 -11.74
C PRO A 218 -0.53 -8.83 -10.59
N TYR A 219 -0.06 -9.16 -9.39
CA TYR A 219 -0.89 -9.38 -8.20
C TYR A 219 -0.71 -8.33 -7.11
N ASP A 220 0.29 -7.44 -7.24
CA ASP A 220 0.53 -6.36 -6.28
C ASP A 220 0.67 -5.02 -7.01
N ILE A 221 -0.27 -4.11 -6.74
CA ILE A 221 -0.26 -2.74 -7.26
C ILE A 221 0.93 -1.92 -6.74
N HIS A 222 1.57 -2.37 -5.67
CA HIS A 222 2.74 -1.75 -5.06
C HIS A 222 3.99 -2.64 -5.17
N PRO A 223 4.51 -2.91 -6.38
CA PRO A 223 5.67 -3.77 -6.54
C PRO A 223 6.88 -3.22 -5.79
N ASN A 224 7.56 -4.08 -5.04
CA ASN A 224 8.67 -3.68 -4.17
C ASN A 224 9.92 -3.25 -4.96
N ASN A 225 10.14 -3.81 -6.14
CA ASN A 225 11.32 -3.51 -6.96
C ASN A 225 11.11 -2.24 -7.78
N LYS A 226 11.53 -1.10 -7.25
CA LYS A 226 11.49 0.21 -7.94
C LYS A 226 12.79 0.57 -8.65
N LYS A 227 13.85 -0.22 -8.50
CA LYS A 227 15.16 0.05 -9.11
C LYS A 227 15.09 0.19 -10.63
N PRO A 228 14.43 -0.72 -11.39
CA PRO A 228 14.33 -0.58 -12.84
C PRO A 228 13.60 0.70 -13.29
N VAL A 229 12.64 1.18 -12.50
CA VAL A 229 11.94 2.44 -12.79
C VAL A 229 12.90 3.61 -12.71
N GLY A 230 13.73 3.68 -11.67
CA GLY A 230 14.77 4.70 -11.53
C GLY A 230 15.81 4.64 -12.63
N GLU A 231 16.28 3.44 -12.99
CA GLU A 231 17.25 3.20 -14.05
C GLU A 231 16.73 3.63 -15.44
N ARG A 232 15.41 3.52 -15.69
CA ARG A 232 14.77 3.98 -16.92
C ARG A 232 14.49 5.48 -16.92
N LEU A 233 14.17 6.07 -15.78
CA LEU A 233 13.99 7.51 -15.66
C LEU A 233 15.30 8.28 -15.89
N TYR A 234 16.45 7.71 -15.53
CA TYR A 234 17.74 8.37 -15.66
C TYR A 234 18.07 8.79 -17.10
N PRO A 235 18.07 7.91 -18.14
CA PRO A 235 18.31 8.33 -19.51
C PRO A 235 17.24 9.27 -20.05
N VAL A 236 15.96 9.10 -19.63
CA VAL A 236 14.89 10.04 -19.99
C VAL A 236 15.19 11.42 -19.43
N SER A 237 15.67 11.52 -18.18
CA SER A 237 16.07 12.80 -17.59
C SER A 237 17.20 13.45 -18.36
N TYR A 238 18.18 12.67 -18.78
CA TYR A 238 19.33 13.20 -19.52
C TYR A 238 18.93 13.80 -20.88
N THR A 239 18.00 13.16 -21.58
CA THR A 239 17.53 13.65 -22.89
C THR A 239 16.56 14.84 -22.81
N HIS A 240 15.84 15.00 -21.70
CA HIS A 240 14.83 16.05 -21.53
C HIS A 240 15.22 17.12 -20.50
N LEU A 241 16.28 16.91 -19.69
CA LEU A 241 16.85 17.89 -18.76
C LEU A 241 18.07 18.62 -19.32
N THR A 242 18.59 18.22 -20.45
CA THR A 242 19.67 18.95 -21.11
C THR A 242 19.09 20.23 -21.70
N LEU A 243 19.03 21.22 -20.96
CA LEU A 243 20.03 22.29 -20.88
C LEU A 243 20.05 23.19 -22.12
N PRO A 244 19.86 24.44 -21.91
CA PRO A 244 20.43 25.35 -22.89
C PRO A 244 21.94 25.30 -22.82
#